data_58db710cb4eb9ebd9734ef5aa5950d7c
#
_entry.id   58db710cb4eb9ebd9734ef5aa5950d7c
#
_cell.length_a   1.000
_cell.length_b   1.000
_cell.length_c   1.000
_cell.angle_alpha   90.00
_cell.angle_beta   90.00
_cell.angle_gamma   90.00
#
_symmetry.space_group_name_H-M   'P 1'
#
loop_
_entity.id
_entity.type
_entity.pdbx_description
1 polymer ?
#
loop_
_entity_poly.entity_id
_entity_poly.type
_entity_poly.pdbx_seq_one_letter_code
_entity_poly.pdbx_strand_id
1 'polypeptide(L)'
;MTTTDTLTPFSSLSPREGLDFDAVLRTYEAVSRILPETPAWSYPLLSAEAGVDVVVKHENVQPTGAFKVRGGVALMAALSPEERRRGVVTASTGNHAQSLAWAGARSDVPVTVVVPAGAPARKVAAVRSLGARVVVEGDTMCDSLAHAEALSLSEGMRMVSPGDEPAIVLGHATVYLELFRRHRGLRTVYTPVGSGSGAAGACLVRDV
;
A
#
# COMPACT_ATOMS: atom_id res chain seq x y z
N MET A 1 -35.51 5.88 22.72
CA MET A 1 -35.57 5.53 21.30
C MET A 1 -34.11 5.40 20.84
N THR A 2 -33.59 4.19 20.89
CA THR A 2 -32.22 3.88 20.44
C THR A 2 -32.33 3.42 19.00
N THR A 3 -31.89 4.26 18.07
CA THR A 3 -31.69 3.88 16.67
C THR A 3 -30.54 2.89 16.60
N THR A 4 -30.83 1.62 16.43
CA THR A 4 -29.88 0.61 16.01
C THR A 4 -29.52 0.88 14.56
N ASP A 5 -28.37 1.51 14.34
CA ASP A 5 -27.72 1.56 13.03
C ASP A 5 -27.42 0.11 12.63
N THR A 6 -28.24 -0.45 11.76
CA THR A 6 -28.00 -1.74 11.11
C THR A 6 -26.90 -1.52 10.07
N LEU A 7 -25.65 -1.82 10.46
CA LEU A 7 -24.54 -1.91 9.51
C LEU A 7 -24.95 -2.90 8.41
N THR A 8 -24.91 -2.44 7.16
CA THR A 8 -25.15 -3.27 5.99
C THR A 8 -24.20 -4.48 6.04
N PRO A 9 -24.70 -5.71 5.92
CA PRO A 9 -23.84 -6.88 5.96
C PRO A 9 -22.75 -6.80 4.90
N PHE A 10 -21.52 -7.14 5.25
CA PHE A 10 -20.34 -7.09 4.36
C PHE A 10 -20.54 -7.89 3.06
N SER A 11 -21.43 -8.89 3.08
CA SER A 11 -21.83 -9.72 1.93
C SER A 11 -22.62 -9.00 0.83
N SER A 12 -23.08 -7.77 1.07
CA SER A 12 -23.87 -7.00 0.08
C SER A 12 -23.02 -6.01 -0.73
N LEU A 13 -21.72 -5.89 -0.44
CA LEU A 13 -20.80 -5.07 -1.22
C LEU A 13 -20.34 -5.89 -2.44
N SER A 14 -20.67 -5.43 -3.64
CA SER A 14 -20.14 -6.03 -4.87
C SER A 14 -18.61 -6.02 -4.82
N PRO A 15 -17.93 -7.16 -5.12
CA PRO A 15 -16.48 -7.15 -5.27
C PRO A 15 -16.10 -6.10 -6.31
N ARG A 16 -15.07 -5.28 -6.03
CA ARG A 16 -14.54 -4.39 -7.07
C ARG A 16 -13.98 -5.25 -8.18
N GLU A 17 -14.39 -4.93 -9.41
CA GLU A 17 -13.95 -5.65 -10.59
C GLU A 17 -12.41 -5.76 -10.62
N GLY A 18 -11.88 -6.98 -10.80
CA GLY A 18 -10.44 -7.25 -10.83
C GLY A 18 -9.76 -7.38 -9.46
N LEU A 19 -10.49 -7.30 -8.34
CA LEU A 19 -9.98 -7.59 -7.00
C LEU A 19 -10.40 -8.99 -6.56
N ASP A 20 -9.74 -10.00 -7.11
CA ASP A 20 -9.96 -11.40 -6.80
C ASP A 20 -8.64 -12.11 -6.45
N PHE A 21 -8.75 -13.36 -6.04
CA PHE A 21 -7.61 -14.16 -5.62
C PHE A 21 -6.62 -14.43 -6.78
N ASP A 22 -7.12 -14.64 -7.99
CA ASP A 22 -6.27 -14.87 -9.17
C ASP A 22 -5.47 -13.62 -9.52
N ALA A 23 -6.06 -12.42 -9.36
CA ALA A 23 -5.35 -11.17 -9.50
C ALA A 23 -4.24 -11.02 -8.43
N VAL A 24 -4.48 -11.47 -7.20
CA VAL A 24 -3.43 -11.51 -6.16
C VAL A 24 -2.29 -12.42 -6.58
N LEU A 25 -2.57 -13.60 -7.12
CA LEU A 25 -1.54 -14.54 -7.57
C LEU A 25 -0.67 -13.96 -8.69
N ARG A 26 -1.30 -13.36 -9.72
CA ARG A 26 -0.57 -12.67 -10.80
C ARG A 26 0.28 -11.52 -10.27
N THR A 27 -0.26 -10.74 -9.33
CA THR A 27 0.46 -9.63 -8.71
C THR A 27 1.64 -10.14 -7.86
N TYR A 28 1.46 -11.26 -7.15
CA TYR A 28 2.53 -11.88 -6.38
C TYR A 28 3.72 -12.29 -7.26
N GLU A 29 3.47 -12.84 -8.44
CA GLU A 29 4.54 -13.16 -9.39
C GLU A 29 5.36 -11.93 -9.79
N ALA A 30 4.71 -10.79 -10.03
CA ALA A 30 5.39 -9.54 -10.37
C ALA A 30 6.17 -8.96 -9.17
N VAL A 31 5.55 -8.97 -7.99
CA VAL A 31 6.16 -8.43 -6.75
C VAL A 31 7.35 -9.28 -6.31
N SER A 32 7.23 -10.60 -6.31
CA SER A 32 8.28 -11.52 -5.85
C SER A 32 9.57 -11.51 -6.69
N ARG A 33 9.51 -11.04 -7.94
CA ARG A 33 10.70 -10.81 -8.78
C ARG A 33 11.57 -9.66 -8.29
N ILE A 34 11.00 -8.73 -7.54
CA ILE A 34 11.64 -7.48 -7.09
C ILE A 34 11.87 -7.47 -5.58
N LEU A 35 10.89 -7.97 -4.84
CA LEU A 35 10.91 -7.99 -3.38
C LEU A 35 10.90 -9.45 -2.89
N PRO A 36 11.92 -9.88 -2.13
CA PRO A 36 11.92 -11.22 -1.56
C PRO A 36 10.81 -11.37 -0.53
N GLU A 37 10.39 -12.61 -0.31
CA GLU A 37 9.50 -12.95 0.78
C GLU A 37 10.13 -12.56 2.12
N THR A 38 9.36 -11.90 2.98
CA THR A 38 9.85 -11.49 4.30
C THR A 38 9.69 -12.60 5.33
N PRO A 39 10.55 -12.64 6.36
CA PRO A 39 10.41 -13.62 7.43
C PRO A 39 9.08 -13.50 8.18
N ALA A 40 8.59 -14.64 8.65
CA ALA A 40 7.49 -14.73 9.60
C ALA A 40 7.93 -15.66 10.73
N TRP A 41 8.12 -15.12 11.92
CA TRP A 41 8.72 -15.84 13.05
C TRP A 41 7.80 -15.87 14.26
N SER A 42 7.86 -16.97 15.01
CA SER A 42 7.24 -17.08 16.32
C SER A 42 8.19 -16.59 17.41
N TYR A 43 7.62 -15.96 18.43
CA TYR A 43 8.36 -15.39 19.55
C TYR A 43 7.82 -15.96 20.86
N PRO A 44 8.53 -16.90 21.52
CA PRO A 44 8.02 -17.59 22.70
C PRO A 44 7.64 -16.66 23.85
N LEU A 45 8.45 -15.62 24.13
CA LEU A 45 8.15 -14.65 25.19
C LEU A 45 6.91 -13.82 24.88
N LEU A 46 6.76 -13.38 23.62
CA LEU A 46 5.59 -12.63 23.18
C LEU A 46 4.33 -13.51 23.22
N SER A 47 4.45 -14.76 22.82
CA SER A 47 3.35 -15.74 22.89
C SER A 47 2.93 -16.01 24.33
N ALA A 48 3.88 -16.16 25.26
CA ALA A 48 3.59 -16.36 26.67
C ALA A 48 2.89 -15.14 27.29
N GLU A 49 3.31 -13.92 26.94
CA GLU A 49 2.67 -12.69 27.42
C GLU A 49 1.25 -12.51 26.84
N ALA A 50 1.08 -12.84 25.56
CA ALA A 50 -0.21 -12.75 24.88
C ALA A 50 -1.20 -13.88 25.25
N GLY A 51 -0.72 -14.98 25.84
CA GLY A 51 -1.51 -16.17 26.15
C GLY A 51 -1.98 -16.96 24.91
N VAL A 52 -1.39 -16.70 23.75
CA VAL A 52 -1.68 -17.38 22.47
C VAL A 52 -0.41 -17.43 21.62
N ASP A 53 -0.36 -18.36 20.67
CA ASP A 53 0.75 -18.42 19.73
C ASP A 53 0.76 -17.18 18.82
N VAL A 54 1.88 -16.44 18.83
CA VAL A 54 2.07 -15.22 18.05
C VAL A 54 3.12 -15.43 16.98
N VAL A 55 2.74 -15.11 15.74
CA VAL A 55 3.64 -15.04 14.57
C VAL A 55 3.76 -13.58 14.13
N VAL A 56 4.98 -13.10 13.95
CA VAL A 56 5.25 -11.73 13.46
C VAL A 56 5.78 -11.80 12.03
N LYS A 57 5.05 -11.20 11.09
CA LYS A 57 5.50 -10.99 9.69
C LYS A 57 6.33 -9.71 9.61
N HIS A 58 7.60 -9.83 9.21
CA HIS A 58 8.59 -8.76 9.30
C HIS A 58 8.64 -7.88 8.04
N GLU A 59 7.63 -7.06 7.81
CA GLU A 59 7.63 -6.10 6.71
C GLU A 59 8.54 -4.85 6.96
N ASN A 60 9.07 -4.71 8.16
CA ASN A 60 10.07 -3.69 8.50
C ASN A 60 11.43 -3.92 7.84
N VAL A 61 11.72 -5.12 7.33
CA VAL A 61 12.94 -5.44 6.58
C VAL A 61 12.85 -5.06 5.09
N GLN A 62 11.70 -4.64 4.62
CA GLN A 62 11.53 -4.16 3.25
C GLN A 62 12.35 -2.86 3.00
N PRO A 63 12.73 -2.57 1.72
CA PRO A 63 13.58 -1.43 1.38
C PRO A 63 13.11 -0.07 1.90
N THR A 64 11.79 0.11 2.08
CA THR A 64 11.22 1.34 2.66
C THR A 64 10.81 1.18 4.13
N GLY A 65 11.23 0.10 4.80
CA GLY A 65 10.90 -0.19 6.19
C GLY A 65 9.41 -0.49 6.44
N ALA A 66 8.63 -0.78 5.41
CA ALA A 66 7.18 -1.01 5.52
C ALA A 66 6.63 -1.82 4.34
N PHE A 67 5.52 -2.53 4.57
CA PHE A 67 4.84 -3.33 3.56
C PHE A 67 4.32 -2.53 2.34
N LYS A 68 4.19 -1.22 2.49
CA LYS A 68 3.67 -0.34 1.44
C LYS A 68 4.44 -0.43 0.13
N VAL A 69 5.73 -0.77 0.16
CA VAL A 69 6.56 -0.91 -1.05
C VAL A 69 6.01 -1.97 -2.02
N ARG A 70 5.34 -3.00 -1.53
CA ARG A 70 4.70 -4.03 -2.35
C ARG A 70 3.61 -3.45 -3.25
N GLY A 71 2.81 -2.53 -2.70
CA GLY A 71 1.81 -1.79 -3.47
C GLY A 71 2.45 -0.91 -4.56
N GLY A 72 3.53 -0.22 -4.24
CA GLY A 72 4.26 0.58 -5.23
C GLY A 72 4.79 -0.27 -6.39
N VAL A 73 5.39 -1.43 -6.09
CA VAL A 73 5.89 -2.37 -7.12
C VAL A 73 4.74 -2.90 -7.98
N ALA A 74 3.63 -3.31 -7.35
CA ALA A 74 2.45 -3.80 -8.06
C ALA A 74 1.86 -2.73 -8.99
N LEU A 75 1.77 -1.48 -8.51
CA LEU A 75 1.31 -0.36 -9.33
C LEU A 75 2.22 -0.15 -10.55
N MET A 76 3.55 -0.07 -10.36
CA MET A 76 4.48 0.13 -11.48
C MET A 76 4.38 -0.99 -12.52
N ALA A 77 4.13 -2.23 -12.10
CA ALA A 77 3.92 -3.34 -13.01
C ALA A 77 2.59 -3.25 -13.80
N ALA A 78 1.58 -2.59 -13.24
CA ALA A 78 0.25 -2.46 -13.84
C ALA A 78 0.08 -1.24 -14.76
N LEU A 79 1.05 -0.29 -14.76
CA LEU A 79 0.96 0.92 -15.58
C LEU A 79 1.06 0.61 -17.07
N SER A 80 0.19 1.22 -17.85
CA SER A 80 0.30 1.24 -19.31
C SER A 80 1.57 1.98 -19.78
N PRO A 81 2.05 1.75 -21.01
CA PRO A 81 3.20 2.48 -21.55
C PRO A 81 3.04 4.01 -21.52
N GLU A 82 1.81 4.50 -21.71
CA GLU A 82 1.49 5.93 -21.65
C GLU A 82 1.60 6.48 -20.23
N GLU A 83 1.00 5.80 -19.24
CA GLU A 83 1.07 6.18 -17.84
C GLU A 83 2.51 6.14 -17.32
N ARG A 84 3.31 5.16 -17.74
CA ARG A 84 4.75 5.09 -17.42
C ARG A 84 5.51 6.32 -17.91
N ARG A 85 5.24 6.79 -19.14
CA ARG A 85 5.90 7.98 -19.68
C ARG A 85 5.50 9.26 -18.96
N ARG A 86 4.20 9.42 -18.65
CA ARG A 86 3.68 10.61 -17.96
C ARG A 86 3.99 10.60 -16.48
N GLY A 87 4.13 9.41 -15.89
CA GLY A 87 4.38 9.23 -14.48
C GLY A 87 3.13 9.26 -13.63
N VAL A 88 3.36 9.21 -12.33
CA VAL A 88 2.30 9.15 -11.31
C VAL A 88 2.41 10.31 -10.32
N VAL A 89 1.29 10.73 -9.77
CA VAL A 89 1.22 11.76 -8.74
C VAL A 89 0.39 11.26 -7.54
N THR A 90 0.79 11.64 -6.34
CA THR A 90 0.06 11.36 -5.10
C THR A 90 0.24 12.48 -4.09
N ALA A 91 -0.67 12.57 -3.12
CA ALA A 91 -0.50 13.39 -1.93
C ALA A 91 -0.28 12.49 -0.72
N SER A 92 0.91 12.52 -0.12
CA SER A 92 1.24 11.71 1.07
C SER A 92 2.55 12.15 1.71
N THR A 93 2.59 12.19 3.05
CA THR A 93 3.82 12.41 3.84
C THR A 93 4.40 11.14 4.44
N GLY A 94 3.86 9.96 4.13
CA GLY A 94 4.17 8.70 4.80
C GLY A 94 4.75 7.61 3.89
N ASN A 95 4.58 6.36 4.34
CA ASN A 95 5.12 5.17 3.67
C ASN A 95 4.56 4.95 2.25
N HIS A 96 3.38 5.49 1.94
CA HIS A 96 2.83 5.42 0.59
C HIS A 96 3.69 6.23 -0.40
N ALA A 97 4.04 7.47 -0.05
CA ALA A 97 4.92 8.31 -0.87
C ALA A 97 6.29 7.65 -1.10
N GLN A 98 6.91 7.12 -0.04
CA GLN A 98 8.20 6.42 -0.13
C GLN A 98 8.10 5.16 -1.01
N SER A 99 7.00 4.42 -0.89
CA SER A 99 6.71 3.24 -1.70
C SER A 99 6.69 3.57 -3.19
N LEU A 100 5.95 4.60 -3.59
CA LEU A 100 5.88 5.03 -4.99
C LEU A 100 7.22 5.56 -5.48
N ALA A 101 7.89 6.40 -4.70
CA ALA A 101 9.21 6.94 -5.05
C ALA A 101 10.23 5.83 -5.29
N TRP A 102 10.33 4.86 -4.39
CA TRP A 102 11.25 3.73 -4.50
C TRP A 102 10.94 2.85 -5.72
N ALA A 103 9.67 2.49 -5.90
CA ALA A 103 9.25 1.64 -7.01
C ALA A 103 9.37 2.36 -8.37
N GLY A 104 9.05 3.65 -8.43
CA GLY A 104 9.17 4.47 -9.62
C GLY A 104 10.62 4.59 -10.09
N ALA A 105 11.56 4.89 -9.19
CA ALA A 105 12.98 4.96 -9.50
C ALA A 105 13.55 3.65 -10.07
N ARG A 106 13.05 2.49 -9.61
CA ARG A 106 13.48 1.18 -10.13
C ARG A 106 12.82 0.78 -11.44
N SER A 107 11.76 1.47 -11.82
CA SER A 107 10.96 1.15 -13.01
C SER A 107 11.04 2.23 -14.09
N ASP A 108 11.90 3.24 -13.91
CA ASP A 108 12.02 4.42 -14.78
C ASP A 108 10.67 5.12 -14.99
N VAL A 109 9.88 5.24 -13.91
CA VAL A 109 8.60 5.94 -13.90
C VAL A 109 8.72 7.22 -13.08
N PRO A 110 8.46 8.40 -13.63
CA PRO A 110 8.44 9.64 -12.89
C PRO A 110 7.40 9.61 -11.77
N VAL A 111 7.81 10.00 -10.56
CA VAL A 111 6.91 10.08 -9.41
C VAL A 111 6.91 11.49 -8.85
N THR A 112 5.73 12.08 -8.74
CA THR A 112 5.51 13.36 -8.06
C THR A 112 4.74 13.14 -6.77
N VAL A 113 5.24 13.73 -5.69
CA VAL A 113 4.61 13.66 -4.37
C VAL A 113 4.31 15.07 -3.90
N VAL A 114 3.04 15.36 -3.63
CA VAL A 114 2.60 16.64 -3.07
C VAL A 114 2.48 16.50 -1.56
N VAL A 115 3.01 17.46 -0.82
CA VAL A 115 3.01 17.49 0.64
C VAL A 115 2.63 18.91 1.14
N PRO A 116 1.97 19.05 2.28
CA PRO A 116 1.67 20.37 2.85
C PRO A 116 2.93 21.06 3.38
N ALA A 117 2.88 22.37 3.52
CA ALA A 117 4.00 23.20 4.03
C ALA A 117 4.48 22.74 5.42
N GLY A 118 3.58 22.26 6.28
CA GLY A 118 3.90 21.70 7.60
C GLY A 118 4.45 20.27 7.61
N ALA A 119 4.73 19.66 6.44
CA ALA A 119 5.27 18.31 6.40
C ALA A 119 6.66 18.23 7.05
N PRO A 120 6.92 17.21 7.91
CA PRO A 120 8.23 17.10 8.59
C PRO A 120 9.37 16.99 7.56
N ALA A 121 10.37 17.87 7.69
CA ALA A 121 11.49 17.98 6.74
C ALA A 121 12.21 16.65 6.50
N ARG A 122 12.34 15.80 7.55
CA ARG A 122 12.94 14.47 7.42
C ARG A 122 12.13 13.54 6.49
N LYS A 123 10.80 13.59 6.53
CA LYS A 123 9.94 12.79 5.66
C LYS A 123 10.02 13.26 4.21
N VAL A 124 10.05 14.57 4.00
CA VAL A 124 10.25 15.18 2.68
C VAL A 124 11.60 14.77 2.10
N ALA A 125 12.68 14.87 2.89
CA ALA A 125 14.02 14.47 2.49
C ALA A 125 14.08 12.98 2.11
N ALA A 126 13.44 12.10 2.88
CA ALA A 126 13.38 10.67 2.58
C ALA A 126 12.71 10.38 1.22
N VAL A 127 11.62 11.07 0.87
CA VAL A 127 10.96 10.90 -0.43
C VAL A 127 11.84 11.42 -1.57
N ARG A 128 12.49 12.58 -1.38
CA ARG A 128 13.44 13.13 -2.37
C ARG A 128 14.63 12.23 -2.62
N SER A 129 15.20 11.65 -1.55
CA SER A 129 16.35 10.74 -1.67
C SER A 129 16.04 9.45 -2.44
N LEU A 130 14.76 9.09 -2.54
CA LEU A 130 14.27 7.98 -3.34
C LEU A 130 13.98 8.36 -4.81
N GLY A 131 14.31 9.60 -5.23
CA GLY A 131 14.22 10.04 -6.61
C GLY A 131 12.89 10.70 -7.02
N ALA A 132 11.94 10.90 -6.11
CA ALA A 132 10.69 11.56 -6.47
C ALA A 132 10.82 13.09 -6.50
N ARG A 133 10.08 13.72 -7.42
CA ARG A 133 9.79 15.16 -7.39
C ARG A 133 8.86 15.44 -6.22
N VAL A 134 9.27 16.31 -5.30
CA VAL A 134 8.42 16.72 -4.17
C VAL A 134 7.97 18.16 -4.37
N VAL A 135 6.66 18.35 -4.46
CA VAL A 135 5.97 19.65 -4.49
C VAL A 135 5.43 19.93 -3.10
N VAL A 136 5.78 21.09 -2.55
CA VAL A 136 5.26 21.56 -1.26
C VAL A 136 4.16 22.55 -1.57
N GLU A 137 2.90 22.19 -1.28
CA GLU A 137 1.75 22.99 -1.64
C GLU A 137 0.58 22.75 -0.68
N GLY A 138 -0.03 23.85 -0.25
CA GLY A 138 -1.14 23.88 0.71
C GLY A 138 -0.70 23.78 2.16
N ASP A 139 -1.61 24.10 3.06
CA ASP A 139 -1.39 24.04 4.51
C ASP A 139 -1.83 22.69 5.10
N THR A 140 -2.77 22.02 4.44
CA THR A 140 -3.34 20.74 4.87
C THR A 140 -3.11 19.62 3.86
N MET A 141 -3.34 18.37 4.27
CA MET A 141 -3.33 17.24 3.34
C MET A 141 -4.45 17.34 2.29
N CYS A 142 -5.58 17.98 2.60
CA CYS A 142 -6.66 18.19 1.63
C CYS A 142 -6.21 19.16 0.53
N ASP A 143 -5.51 20.23 0.87
CA ASP A 143 -4.98 21.18 -0.11
C ASP A 143 -3.93 20.50 -1.02
N SER A 144 -3.03 19.72 -0.41
CA SER A 144 -2.03 18.96 -1.16
C SER A 144 -2.69 17.93 -2.09
N LEU A 145 -3.80 17.31 -1.68
CA LEU A 145 -4.55 16.37 -2.51
C LEU A 145 -5.19 17.12 -3.70
N ALA A 146 -5.85 18.23 -3.47
CA ALA A 146 -6.43 19.04 -4.54
C ALA A 146 -5.36 19.51 -5.55
N HIS A 147 -4.18 19.89 -5.06
CA HIS A 147 -3.06 20.24 -5.94
C HIS A 147 -2.54 19.03 -6.74
N ALA A 148 -2.44 17.86 -6.12
CA ALA A 148 -2.06 16.63 -6.82
C ALA A 148 -3.06 16.26 -7.93
N GLU A 149 -4.36 16.45 -7.68
CA GLU A 149 -5.41 16.27 -8.70
C GLU A 149 -5.27 17.29 -9.85
N ALA A 150 -4.98 18.54 -9.54
CA ALA A 150 -4.73 19.57 -10.55
C ALA A 150 -3.50 19.24 -11.42
N LEU A 151 -2.41 18.75 -10.83
CA LEU A 151 -1.22 18.28 -11.55
C LEU A 151 -1.54 17.05 -12.40
N SER A 152 -2.34 16.11 -11.90
CA SER A 152 -2.80 14.95 -12.67
C SER A 152 -3.50 15.37 -13.95
N LEU A 153 -4.38 16.38 -13.88
CA LEU A 153 -5.12 16.88 -15.04
C LEU A 153 -4.22 17.68 -16.01
N SER A 154 -3.39 18.57 -15.48
CA SER A 154 -2.58 19.49 -16.31
C SER A 154 -1.37 18.83 -16.95
N GLU A 155 -0.69 17.91 -16.25
CA GLU A 155 0.48 17.19 -16.74
C GLU A 155 0.13 15.78 -17.26
N GLY A 156 -1.12 15.34 -17.14
CA GLY A 156 -1.61 14.04 -17.58
C GLY A 156 -1.04 12.86 -16.78
N MET A 157 -0.53 13.11 -15.57
CA MET A 157 -0.03 12.08 -14.68
C MET A 157 -1.17 11.24 -14.10
N ARG A 158 -0.91 9.94 -13.83
CA ARG A 158 -1.89 9.13 -13.12
C ARG A 158 -1.95 9.52 -11.66
N MET A 159 -3.14 9.94 -11.19
CA MET A 159 -3.40 10.12 -9.77
C MET A 159 -3.44 8.78 -9.05
N VAL A 160 -2.72 8.64 -7.93
CA VAL A 160 -2.64 7.41 -7.15
C VAL A 160 -3.14 7.62 -5.74
N SER A 161 -4.26 6.99 -5.41
CA SER A 161 -4.83 6.98 -4.06
C SER A 161 -4.15 5.93 -3.18
N PRO A 162 -3.81 6.24 -1.92
CA PRO A 162 -3.23 5.26 -0.99
C PRO A 162 -4.21 4.16 -0.54
N GLY A 163 -5.52 4.36 -0.72
CA GLY A 163 -6.56 3.47 -0.21
C GLY A 163 -7.48 2.87 -1.28
N ASP A 164 -7.56 3.53 -2.43
CA ASP A 164 -8.57 3.23 -3.47
C ASP A 164 -7.96 2.87 -4.83
N GLU A 165 -6.72 2.42 -4.84
CA GLU A 165 -6.02 1.96 -6.03
C GLU A 165 -5.96 0.43 -6.04
N PRO A 166 -6.62 -0.27 -6.99
CA PRO A 166 -6.65 -1.72 -7.04
C PRO A 166 -5.27 -2.38 -7.03
N ALA A 167 -4.34 -1.86 -7.82
CA ALA A 167 -2.98 -2.40 -7.87
C ALA A 167 -2.25 -2.29 -6.52
N ILE A 168 -2.47 -1.21 -5.77
CA ILE A 168 -1.93 -1.04 -4.41
C ILE A 168 -2.52 -2.08 -3.46
N VAL A 169 -3.83 -2.31 -3.52
CA VAL A 169 -4.51 -3.32 -2.68
C VAL A 169 -3.99 -4.72 -2.99
N LEU A 170 -3.90 -5.09 -4.27
CA LEU A 170 -3.35 -6.37 -4.72
C LEU A 170 -1.89 -6.57 -4.27
N GLY A 171 -1.06 -5.53 -4.39
CA GLY A 171 0.32 -5.55 -3.91
C GLY A 171 0.40 -5.80 -2.40
N HIS A 172 -0.45 -5.15 -1.62
CA HIS A 172 -0.52 -5.36 -0.17
C HIS A 172 -1.06 -6.75 0.20
N ALA A 173 -1.96 -7.34 -0.60
CA ALA A 173 -2.47 -8.69 -0.39
C ALA A 173 -1.34 -9.75 -0.40
N THR A 174 -0.24 -9.49 -1.11
CA THR A 174 0.90 -10.42 -1.18
C THR A 174 1.57 -10.68 0.16
N VAL A 175 1.50 -9.74 1.11
CA VAL A 175 1.97 -9.93 2.50
C VAL A 175 1.24 -11.09 3.16
N TYR A 176 -0.08 -11.06 3.04
CA TYR A 176 -0.98 -12.02 3.70
C TYR A 176 -0.99 -13.35 2.96
N LEU A 177 -0.83 -13.34 1.62
CA LEU A 177 -0.64 -14.55 0.83
C LEU A 177 0.59 -15.34 1.30
N GLU A 178 1.74 -14.67 1.49
CA GLU A 178 2.93 -15.28 2.05
C GLU A 178 2.69 -15.82 3.46
N LEU A 179 2.05 -15.03 4.31
CA LEU A 179 1.78 -15.39 5.70
C LEU A 179 0.89 -16.62 5.79
N PHE A 180 -0.24 -16.66 5.07
CA PHE A 180 -1.21 -17.75 5.14
C PHE A 180 -0.71 -19.03 4.48
N ARG A 181 0.13 -18.93 3.45
CA ARG A 181 0.80 -20.10 2.86
C ARG A 181 1.73 -20.81 3.85
N ARG A 182 2.42 -20.06 4.70
CA ARG A 182 3.37 -20.61 5.68
C ARG A 182 2.72 -21.01 7.00
N HIS A 183 1.72 -20.29 7.43
CA HIS A 183 1.09 -20.45 8.73
C HIS A 183 -0.42 -20.73 8.57
N ARG A 184 -0.72 -21.99 8.21
CA ARG A 184 -2.10 -22.47 8.12
C ARG A 184 -2.67 -22.62 9.53
N GLY A 185 -3.86 -22.07 9.79
CA GLY A 185 -4.49 -22.13 11.10
C GLY A 185 -4.41 -20.84 11.91
N LEU A 186 -3.89 -19.75 11.34
CA LEU A 186 -4.05 -18.43 11.94
C LEU A 186 -5.53 -18.07 12.05
N ARG A 187 -5.97 -17.70 13.27
CA ARG A 187 -7.36 -17.31 13.54
C ARG A 187 -7.58 -15.80 13.47
N THR A 188 -6.53 -15.05 13.76
CA THR A 188 -6.59 -13.59 13.86
C THR A 188 -5.34 -12.98 13.25
N VAL A 189 -5.51 -11.92 12.50
CA VAL A 189 -4.41 -11.12 11.94
C VAL A 189 -4.56 -9.67 12.39
N TYR A 190 -3.54 -9.14 13.02
CA TYR A 190 -3.45 -7.72 13.35
C TYR A 190 -2.70 -7.01 12.23
N THR A 191 -3.32 -6.01 11.63
CA THR A 191 -2.73 -5.22 10.54
C THR A 191 -2.82 -3.73 10.86
N PRO A 192 -1.79 -2.94 10.54
CA PRO A 192 -1.87 -1.49 10.70
C PRO A 192 -2.86 -0.92 9.69
N VAL A 193 -3.79 -0.09 10.16
CA VAL A 193 -4.81 0.55 9.32
C VAL A 193 -4.56 2.05 9.22
N GLY A 194 -4.28 2.52 8.00
CA GLY A 194 -4.33 3.93 7.62
C GLY A 194 -5.48 4.12 6.63
N SER A 195 -5.17 4.10 5.34
CA SER A 195 -6.18 4.15 4.25
C SER A 195 -7.00 2.86 4.05
N GLY A 196 -6.70 1.79 4.78
CA GLY A 196 -7.45 0.53 4.69
C GLY A 196 -6.93 -0.48 3.66
N SER A 197 -6.06 -0.10 2.73
CA SER A 197 -5.58 -0.98 1.65
C SER A 197 -4.90 -2.27 2.12
N GLY A 198 -4.21 -2.25 3.29
CA GLY A 198 -3.64 -3.47 3.89
C GLY A 198 -4.72 -4.44 4.37
N ALA A 199 -5.71 -3.94 5.10
CA ALA A 199 -6.83 -4.75 5.57
C ALA A 199 -7.67 -5.31 4.41
N ALA A 200 -7.93 -4.49 3.38
CA ALA A 200 -8.58 -4.94 2.15
C ALA A 200 -7.79 -6.07 1.48
N GLY A 201 -6.46 -5.93 1.38
CA GLY A 201 -5.59 -6.98 0.85
C GLY A 201 -5.65 -8.28 1.66
N ALA A 202 -5.72 -8.20 3.00
CA ALA A 202 -5.89 -9.39 3.84
C ALA A 202 -7.21 -10.13 3.55
N CYS A 203 -8.30 -9.37 3.33
CA CYS A 203 -9.60 -9.95 3.01
C CYS A 203 -9.61 -10.72 1.69
N LEU A 204 -8.81 -10.32 0.70
CA LEU A 204 -8.73 -11.00 -0.60
C LEU A 204 -8.11 -12.40 -0.53
N VAL A 205 -7.37 -12.71 0.53
CA VAL A 205 -6.63 -13.97 0.68
C VAL A 205 -6.99 -14.73 1.96
N ARG A 206 -8.05 -14.35 2.68
CA ARG A 206 -8.41 -14.94 3.97
C ARG A 206 -8.86 -16.40 3.89
N ASP A 207 -9.39 -16.81 2.74
CA ASP A 207 -10.01 -18.12 2.53
C ASP A 207 -9.06 -19.12 1.81
N VAL A 208 -7.73 -18.85 1.85
CA VAL A 208 -6.68 -19.65 1.17
C VAL A 208 -6.11 -20.75 2.06
#